data_53b1315e1e1aa3474598c3a2e378aa64
#
_entry.id   53b1315e1e1aa3474598c3a2e378aa64
#
_cell.length_a   1.000
_cell.length_b   1.000
_cell.length_c   1.000
_cell.angle_alpha   90.00
_cell.angle_beta   90.00
_cell.angle_gamma   90.00
#
_symmetry.space_group_name_H-M   'P 1'
#
loop_
_entity.id
_entity.type
_entity.pdbx_description
1 polymer ?
#
loop_
_entity_poly.entity_id
_entity_poly.type
_entity_poly.pdbx_seq_one_letter_code
_entity_poly.pdbx_strand_id
1 'polypeptide(L)'
;MIGLRKAVAYTDGACSGNPGPGGWAYVLFFEEDGKLKQVEQTGQKEETTNNEMELSAAYMALVKAYRLGIRKVTIYSDSAYIVNAIRKNWLANWINNGWKTKDGNDVKNKHIWNKLYKLVMTEGIEVNAVKIKGHEGDLFNEYVDKKAVEARQTME
;
A
#
# COMPACT_ATOMS: atom_id res chain seq x y z
N MET A 1 -29.17 -0.23 -10.28
CA MET A 1 -28.09 -1.04 -9.76
C MET A 1 -26.86 -0.19 -9.46
N ILE A 2 -26.27 -0.42 -8.35
CA ILE A 2 -25.09 0.33 -7.95
C ILE A 2 -23.85 -0.48 -8.37
N GLY A 3 -23.00 0.11 -9.19
CA GLY A 3 -21.74 -0.52 -9.55
C GLY A 3 -20.76 -0.50 -8.37
N LEU A 4 -19.61 -1.15 -8.52
CA LEU A 4 -18.57 -1.13 -7.51
C LEU A 4 -18.02 0.29 -7.40
N ARG A 5 -17.97 0.80 -6.19
CA ARG A 5 -17.32 2.10 -5.93
C ARG A 5 -15.81 1.95 -6.13
N LYS A 6 -15.23 2.97 -6.73
CA LYS A 6 -13.82 2.97 -7.11
C LYS A 6 -13.04 4.06 -6.40
N ALA A 7 -11.76 3.80 -6.17
CA ALA A 7 -10.85 4.78 -5.63
C ALA A 7 -9.47 4.63 -6.25
N VAL A 8 -8.70 5.70 -6.14
CA VAL A 8 -7.28 5.73 -6.52
C VAL A 8 -6.48 6.07 -5.28
N ALA A 9 -5.44 5.31 -5.00
CA ALA A 9 -4.58 5.55 -3.85
C ALA A 9 -3.14 5.78 -4.31
N TYR A 10 -2.53 6.84 -3.83
CA TYR A 10 -1.08 7.05 -3.93
C TYR A 10 -0.48 6.66 -2.59
N THR A 11 0.53 5.82 -2.61
CA THR A 11 1.12 5.26 -1.40
C THR A 11 2.64 5.36 -1.44
N ASP A 12 3.27 5.55 -0.29
CA ASP A 12 4.73 5.54 -0.19
C ASP A 12 5.18 5.20 1.22
N GLY A 13 6.42 4.73 1.31
CA GLY A 13 7.08 4.43 2.57
C GLY A 13 8.52 4.93 2.55
N ALA A 14 9.02 5.29 3.71
CA ALA A 14 10.38 5.79 3.86
C ALA A 14 11.00 5.21 5.13
N CYS A 15 12.27 4.86 5.07
CA CYS A 15 12.99 4.32 6.22
C CYS A 15 14.39 4.92 6.30
N SER A 16 14.79 5.30 7.50
CA SER A 16 16.13 5.83 7.76
C SER A 16 17.01 4.69 8.24
N GLY A 17 17.90 4.21 7.37
CA GLY A 17 18.56 2.92 7.59
C GLY A 17 17.64 1.79 7.15
N ASN A 18 18.10 0.57 7.21
CA ASN A 18 17.28 -0.57 6.77
C ASN A 18 17.80 -1.83 7.47
N PRO A 19 17.41 -2.09 8.74
CA PRO A 19 16.29 -1.47 9.48
C PRO A 19 16.62 -0.13 10.14
N GLY A 20 15.57 0.57 10.53
CA GLY A 20 15.64 1.85 11.24
C GLY A 20 14.26 2.46 11.38
N PRO A 21 14.16 3.71 11.86
CA PRO A 21 12.86 4.37 11.96
C PRO A 21 12.28 4.63 10.57
N GLY A 22 10.98 4.37 10.43
CA GLY A 22 10.30 4.51 9.16
C GLY A 22 8.93 5.15 9.28
N GLY A 23 8.44 5.64 8.15
CA GLY A 23 7.12 6.22 8.04
C GLY A 23 6.44 5.78 6.75
N TRP A 24 5.11 5.88 6.74
CA TRP A 24 4.32 5.57 5.56
C TRP A 24 3.22 6.60 5.40
N ALA A 25 2.72 6.74 4.17
CA ALA A 25 1.65 7.66 3.87
C ALA A 25 0.81 7.16 2.70
N TYR A 26 -0.47 7.49 2.71
CA TYR A 26 -1.31 7.33 1.54
C TYR A 26 -2.24 8.53 1.39
N VAL A 27 -2.66 8.77 0.15
CA VAL A 27 -3.75 9.68 -0.20
C VAL A 27 -4.73 8.88 -1.03
N LEU A 28 -5.98 8.87 -0.63
CA LEU A 28 -7.04 8.12 -1.30
C LEU A 28 -8.04 9.10 -1.90
N PHE A 29 -8.28 8.98 -3.21
CA PHE A 29 -9.24 9.80 -3.96
C PHE A 29 -10.44 8.95 -4.35
N PHE A 30 -11.63 9.47 -4.12
CA PHE A 30 -12.87 8.77 -4.48
C PHE A 30 -13.98 9.78 -4.73
N GLU A 31 -15.04 9.32 -5.41
CA GLU A 31 -16.22 10.14 -5.64
C GLU A 31 -17.31 9.79 -4.65
N GLU A 32 -17.96 10.81 -4.12
CA GLU A 32 -19.11 10.64 -3.25
C GLU A 32 -20.10 11.75 -3.53
N ASP A 33 -21.35 11.37 -3.83
CA ASP A 33 -22.42 12.31 -4.18
C ASP A 33 -22.02 13.24 -5.33
N GLY A 34 -21.31 12.71 -6.32
CA GLY A 34 -20.87 13.47 -7.49
C GLY A 34 -19.70 14.39 -7.25
N LYS A 35 -19.09 14.33 -6.07
CA LYS A 35 -17.94 15.17 -5.71
C LYS A 35 -16.71 14.35 -5.49
N LEU A 36 -15.58 14.84 -5.97
CA LEU A 36 -14.29 14.22 -5.69
C LEU A 36 -13.89 14.53 -4.25
N LYS A 37 -13.61 13.49 -3.51
CA LYS A 37 -13.15 13.59 -2.11
C LYS A 37 -11.78 12.98 -1.96
N GLN A 38 -11.10 13.39 -0.92
CA GLN A 38 -9.74 12.98 -0.63
C GLN A 38 -9.60 12.74 0.86
N VAL A 39 -8.98 11.61 1.22
CA VAL A 39 -8.58 11.34 2.60
C VAL A 39 -7.12 10.90 2.59
N GLU A 40 -6.42 11.17 3.66
CA GLU A 40 -5.02 10.79 3.78
C GLU A 40 -4.69 10.37 5.20
N GLN A 41 -3.62 9.60 5.33
CA GLN A 41 -3.16 9.14 6.63
C GLN A 41 -1.66 8.90 6.56
N THR A 42 -0.99 9.09 7.69
CA THR A 42 0.42 8.73 7.84
C THR A 42 0.57 7.86 9.07
N GLY A 43 1.67 7.10 9.12
CA GLY A 43 2.02 6.30 10.28
C GLY A 43 3.52 6.12 10.37
N GLN A 44 3.96 5.50 11.47
CA GLN A 44 5.39 5.39 11.75
C GLN A 44 5.68 4.14 12.57
N LYS A 45 6.94 3.70 12.50
CA LYS A 45 7.42 2.55 13.26
C LYS A 45 8.88 2.75 13.59
N GLU A 46 9.27 2.47 14.84
CA GLU A 46 10.64 2.73 15.32
C GLU A 46 11.71 1.90 14.61
N GLU A 47 11.41 0.62 14.37
CA GLU A 47 12.34 -0.26 13.69
C GLU A 47 11.63 -1.03 12.61
N THR A 48 11.96 -0.70 11.37
CA THR A 48 11.26 -1.25 10.22
C THR A 48 12.18 -1.22 8.99
N THR A 49 11.64 -1.61 7.85
CA THR A 49 12.33 -1.58 6.58
C THR A 49 11.53 -0.75 5.58
N ASN A 50 12.19 -0.34 4.51
CA ASN A 50 11.52 0.40 3.46
C ASN A 50 10.34 -0.39 2.88
N ASN A 51 10.55 -1.68 2.60
CA ASN A 51 9.49 -2.53 2.05
C ASN A 51 8.31 -2.69 3.00
N GLU A 52 8.57 -2.81 4.30
CA GLU A 52 7.49 -2.88 5.29
C GLU A 52 6.65 -1.59 5.29
N MET A 53 7.30 -0.44 5.19
CA MET A 53 6.59 0.85 5.17
C MET A 53 5.79 1.03 3.87
N GLU A 54 6.36 0.62 2.73
CA GLU A 54 5.65 0.62 1.46
C GLU A 54 4.38 -0.24 1.55
N LEU A 55 4.52 -1.44 2.11
CA LEU A 55 3.39 -2.36 2.25
C LEU A 55 2.36 -1.84 3.25
N SER A 56 2.82 -1.23 4.34
CA SER A 56 1.91 -0.64 5.35
C SER A 56 1.05 0.45 4.73
N ALA A 57 1.64 1.32 3.90
CA ALA A 57 0.89 2.36 3.20
C ALA A 57 -0.20 1.76 2.31
N ALA A 58 0.16 0.76 1.51
CA ALA A 58 -0.80 0.11 0.61
C ALA A 58 -1.92 -0.57 1.40
N TYR A 59 -1.58 -1.33 2.43
CA TYR A 59 -2.56 -2.04 3.24
C TYR A 59 -3.52 -1.06 3.94
N MET A 60 -3.00 0.00 4.54
CA MET A 60 -3.84 0.97 5.25
C MET A 60 -4.75 1.75 4.30
N ALA A 61 -4.29 2.02 3.08
CA ALA A 61 -5.16 2.62 2.06
C ALA A 61 -6.34 1.69 1.72
N LEU A 62 -6.08 0.39 1.60
CA LEU A 62 -7.13 -0.58 1.32
C LEU A 62 -8.11 -0.73 2.48
N VAL A 63 -7.62 -0.70 3.72
CA VAL A 63 -8.47 -0.73 4.91
C VAL A 63 -9.41 0.48 4.92
N LYS A 64 -8.87 1.66 4.63
CA LYS A 64 -9.68 2.88 4.59
C LYS A 64 -10.74 2.81 3.49
N ALA A 65 -10.36 2.35 2.32
CA ALA A 65 -11.29 2.18 1.21
C ALA A 65 -12.43 1.21 1.60
N TYR A 66 -12.07 0.10 2.22
CA TYR A 66 -13.05 -0.89 2.67
C TYR A 66 -14.06 -0.26 3.64
N ARG A 67 -13.56 0.52 4.62
CA ARG A 67 -14.42 1.19 5.60
C ARG A 67 -15.34 2.22 4.97
N LEU A 68 -14.94 2.80 3.85
CA LEU A 68 -15.75 3.77 3.11
C LEU A 68 -16.74 3.10 2.14
N GLY A 69 -16.77 1.77 2.11
CA GLY A 69 -17.64 1.03 1.19
C GLY A 69 -17.09 0.93 -0.22
N ILE A 70 -15.82 1.22 -0.43
CA ILE A 70 -15.18 1.16 -1.74
C ILE A 70 -14.66 -0.27 -1.94
N ARG A 71 -14.88 -0.84 -3.12
CA ARG A 71 -14.51 -2.23 -3.41
C ARG A 71 -13.54 -2.40 -4.56
N LYS A 72 -13.16 -1.32 -5.22
CA LYS A 72 -12.18 -1.36 -6.30
C LYS A 72 -11.18 -0.24 -6.11
N VAL A 73 -9.90 -0.59 -5.94
CA VAL A 73 -8.84 0.39 -5.66
C VAL A 73 -7.67 0.17 -6.62
N THR A 74 -7.21 1.25 -7.23
CA THR A 74 -5.98 1.24 -8.00
C THR A 74 -4.91 1.93 -7.17
N ILE A 75 -3.83 1.22 -6.88
CA ILE A 75 -2.69 1.75 -6.12
C ILE A 75 -1.62 2.23 -7.08
N TYR A 76 -1.22 3.49 -6.92
CA TYR A 76 -0.10 4.07 -7.63
C TYR A 76 1.09 4.13 -6.68
N SER A 77 2.18 3.47 -7.03
CA SER A 77 3.37 3.36 -6.18
C SER A 77 4.63 3.33 -7.03
N ASP A 78 5.71 3.89 -6.51
CA ASP A 78 7.03 3.79 -7.14
C ASP A 78 7.77 2.51 -6.69
N SER A 79 7.19 1.72 -5.81
CA SER A 79 7.80 0.49 -5.31
C SER A 79 7.54 -0.69 -6.24
N ALA A 80 8.60 -1.20 -6.85
CA ALA A 80 8.51 -2.41 -7.66
C ALA A 80 8.05 -3.61 -6.82
N TYR A 81 8.45 -3.64 -5.56
CA TYR A 81 8.06 -4.70 -4.61
C TYR A 81 6.53 -4.80 -4.50
N ILE A 82 5.88 -3.67 -4.23
CA ILE A 82 4.41 -3.65 -4.08
C ILE A 82 3.70 -3.94 -5.39
N VAL A 83 4.11 -3.25 -6.45
CA VAL A 83 3.44 -3.37 -7.74
C VAL A 83 3.56 -4.78 -8.31
N ASN A 84 4.76 -5.37 -8.24
CA ASN A 84 4.97 -6.72 -8.75
C ASN A 84 4.23 -7.78 -7.94
N ALA A 85 4.18 -7.62 -6.61
CA ALA A 85 3.46 -8.58 -5.77
C ALA A 85 1.98 -8.63 -6.13
N ILE A 86 1.38 -7.47 -6.42
CA ILE A 86 -0.03 -7.38 -6.80
C ILE A 86 -0.24 -7.84 -8.25
N ARG A 87 0.57 -7.33 -9.19
CA ARG A 87 0.36 -7.59 -10.62
C ARG A 87 0.76 -9.01 -11.06
N LYS A 88 1.78 -9.59 -10.44
CA LYS A 88 2.31 -10.89 -10.84
C LYS A 88 1.78 -12.05 -9.99
N ASN A 89 0.77 -11.79 -9.18
CA ASN A 89 0.16 -12.80 -8.30
C ASN A 89 1.16 -13.50 -7.38
N TRP A 90 2.19 -12.78 -6.92
CA TRP A 90 3.15 -13.34 -5.97
C TRP A 90 2.42 -13.83 -4.71
N LEU A 91 1.37 -13.11 -4.33
CA LEU A 91 0.59 -13.43 -3.13
C LEU A 91 -0.03 -14.82 -3.24
N ALA A 92 -0.64 -15.15 -4.37
CA ALA A 92 -1.21 -16.48 -4.58
C ALA A 92 -0.12 -17.56 -4.56
N ASN A 93 1.04 -17.27 -5.14
CA ASN A 93 2.15 -18.20 -5.14
C ASN A 93 2.68 -18.46 -3.72
N TRP A 94 2.79 -17.40 -2.92
CA TRP A 94 3.23 -17.54 -1.53
C TRP A 94 2.26 -18.38 -0.71
N ILE A 95 0.98 -18.17 -0.89
CA ILE A 95 -0.05 -18.93 -0.18
C ILE A 95 0.03 -20.39 -0.57
N ASN A 96 0.14 -20.68 -1.86
CA ASN A 96 0.25 -22.06 -2.35
C ASN A 96 1.53 -22.77 -1.88
N ASN A 97 2.58 -22.00 -1.61
CA ASN A 97 3.86 -22.54 -1.14
C ASN A 97 4.04 -22.43 0.38
N GLY A 98 2.96 -22.22 1.13
CA GLY A 98 3.01 -22.15 2.58
C GLY A 98 3.77 -20.94 3.10
N TRP A 99 3.71 -19.83 2.38
CA TRP A 99 4.41 -18.58 2.69
C TRP A 99 5.93 -18.72 2.68
N LYS A 100 6.42 -19.51 1.72
CA LYS A 100 7.85 -19.68 1.49
C LYS A 100 8.22 -19.16 0.12
N THR A 101 9.42 -18.59 0.00
CA THR A 101 9.98 -18.20 -1.28
C THR A 101 10.51 -19.46 -2.00
N LYS A 102 10.95 -19.29 -3.24
CA LYS A 102 11.52 -20.39 -4.02
C LYS A 102 12.73 -21.03 -3.33
N ASP A 103 13.47 -20.23 -2.57
CA ASP A 103 14.66 -20.69 -1.86
C ASP A 103 14.32 -21.35 -0.51
N GLY A 104 13.05 -21.50 -0.19
CA GLY A 104 12.62 -22.11 1.05
C GLY A 104 12.63 -21.20 2.26
N ASN A 105 12.93 -19.92 2.08
CA ASN A 105 12.92 -18.93 3.16
C ASN A 105 11.51 -18.40 3.39
N ASP A 106 11.25 -17.92 4.61
CA ASP A 106 9.97 -17.29 4.92
C ASP A 106 9.77 -16.00 4.10
N VAL A 107 8.53 -15.79 3.64
CA VAL A 107 8.17 -14.56 2.95
C VAL A 107 8.24 -13.41 3.95
N LYS A 108 9.00 -12.37 3.61
CA LYS A 108 9.12 -11.18 4.45
C LYS A 108 7.79 -10.44 4.51
N ASN A 109 7.50 -9.88 5.67
CA ASN A 109 6.25 -9.12 5.91
C ASN A 109 4.99 -9.97 5.73
N LYS A 110 5.11 -11.27 5.91
CA LYS A 110 4.02 -12.23 5.78
C LYS A 110 2.75 -11.79 6.51
N HIS A 111 2.89 -11.28 7.72
CA HIS A 111 1.74 -10.90 8.54
C HIS A 111 0.90 -9.79 7.88
N ILE A 112 1.55 -8.83 7.22
CA ILE A 112 0.84 -7.74 6.53
C ILE A 112 0.26 -8.26 5.22
N TRP A 113 1.04 -9.04 4.45
CA TRP A 113 0.55 -9.63 3.20
C TRP A 113 -0.67 -10.53 3.44
N ASN A 114 -0.67 -11.28 4.53
CA ASN A 114 -1.81 -12.14 4.87
C ASN A 114 -3.07 -11.32 5.17
N LYS A 115 -2.92 -10.20 5.87
CA LYS A 115 -4.05 -9.30 6.14
C LYS A 115 -4.58 -8.69 4.83
N LEU A 116 -3.69 -8.29 3.94
CA LEU A 116 -4.07 -7.76 2.63
C LEU A 116 -4.82 -8.81 1.81
N TYR A 117 -4.31 -10.04 1.79
CA TYR A 117 -4.95 -11.15 1.12
C TYR A 117 -6.38 -11.37 1.62
N LYS A 118 -6.58 -11.30 2.93
CA LYS A 118 -7.92 -11.46 3.50
C LYS A 118 -8.89 -10.38 3.05
N LEU A 119 -8.41 -9.14 2.94
CA LEU A 119 -9.24 -8.05 2.40
C LEU A 119 -9.68 -8.35 0.97
N VAL A 120 -8.76 -8.84 0.15
CA VAL A 120 -9.05 -9.13 -1.24
C VAL A 120 -9.99 -10.33 -1.37
N MET A 121 -9.67 -11.43 -0.69
CA MET A 121 -10.40 -12.69 -0.88
C MET A 121 -11.66 -12.82 -0.05
N THR A 122 -11.62 -12.34 1.19
CA THR A 122 -12.76 -12.50 2.10
C THR A 122 -13.73 -11.32 2.00
N GLU A 123 -13.20 -10.11 1.90
CA GLU A 123 -14.01 -8.90 1.88
C GLU A 123 -14.31 -8.40 0.46
N GLY A 124 -13.70 -9.02 -0.55
CA GLY A 124 -14.04 -8.76 -1.94
C GLY A 124 -13.50 -7.46 -2.53
N ILE A 125 -12.40 -6.93 -1.99
CA ILE A 125 -11.77 -5.77 -2.60
C ILE A 125 -10.99 -6.19 -3.84
N GLU A 126 -11.24 -5.52 -4.96
CA GLU A 126 -10.47 -5.69 -6.17
C GLU A 126 -9.35 -4.67 -6.19
N VAL A 127 -8.11 -5.13 -6.32
CA VAL A 127 -6.93 -4.28 -6.26
C VAL A 127 -6.15 -4.37 -7.56
N ASN A 128 -5.83 -3.21 -8.12
CA ASN A 128 -4.87 -3.08 -9.22
C ASN A 128 -3.71 -2.22 -8.75
N ALA A 129 -2.56 -2.37 -9.39
CA ALA A 129 -1.39 -1.57 -9.07
C ALA A 129 -0.74 -1.05 -10.33
N VAL A 130 -0.31 0.20 -10.27
CA VAL A 130 0.39 0.88 -11.36
C VAL A 130 1.71 1.41 -10.82
N LYS A 131 2.81 1.08 -11.51
CA LYS A 131 4.11 1.58 -11.12
C LYS A 131 4.32 2.96 -11.71
N ILE A 132 4.63 3.94 -10.85
CA ILE A 132 5.02 5.27 -11.29
C ILE A 132 6.53 5.40 -11.20
N LYS A 133 7.09 6.26 -12.05
CA LYS A 133 8.51 6.61 -11.94
C LYS A 133 8.66 7.50 -10.72
N GLY A 134 9.53 7.12 -9.81
CA GLY A 134 9.77 7.89 -8.60
C GLY A 134 10.28 9.29 -8.95
N HIS A 135 9.80 10.25 -8.20
CA HIS A 135 10.32 11.61 -8.05
C HIS A 135 10.13 12.59 -9.20
N GLU A 136 9.82 12.18 -10.42
CA GLU A 136 9.74 13.14 -11.52
C GLU A 136 8.32 13.36 -12.00
N GLY A 137 7.78 14.55 -11.72
CA GLY A 137 6.59 15.04 -12.38
C GLY A 137 5.25 14.52 -11.88
N ASP A 138 5.21 13.59 -10.95
CA ASP A 138 3.96 13.13 -10.37
C ASP A 138 3.76 13.82 -9.01
N LEU A 139 2.89 14.82 -8.99
CA LEU A 139 2.67 15.62 -7.78
C LEU A 139 2.18 14.82 -6.59
N PHE A 140 1.33 13.82 -6.82
CA PHE A 140 0.80 13.03 -5.71
C PHE A 140 1.84 12.04 -5.18
N ASN A 141 2.68 11.50 -6.06
CA ASN A 141 3.79 10.65 -5.62
C ASN A 141 4.77 11.46 -4.77
N GLU A 142 5.11 12.67 -5.20
CA GLU A 142 5.98 13.57 -4.44
C GLU A 142 5.35 13.94 -3.10
N TYR A 143 4.04 14.16 -3.08
CA TYR A 143 3.32 14.51 -1.86
C TYR A 143 3.38 13.37 -0.83
N VAL A 144 3.08 12.13 -1.24
CA VAL A 144 3.12 11.00 -0.29
C VAL A 144 4.54 10.66 0.14
N ASP A 145 5.53 10.84 -0.74
CA ASP A 145 6.93 10.67 -0.37
C ASP A 145 7.30 11.63 0.75
N LYS A 146 6.97 12.90 0.59
CA LYS A 146 7.22 13.91 1.60
C LYS A 146 6.54 13.57 2.92
N LYS A 147 5.28 13.14 2.87
CA LYS A 147 4.52 12.78 4.06
C LYS A 147 5.11 11.57 4.78
N ALA A 148 5.56 10.57 4.05
CA ALA A 148 6.21 9.40 4.63
C ALA A 148 7.53 9.77 5.31
N VAL A 149 8.32 10.63 4.68
CA VAL A 149 9.58 11.14 5.28
C VAL A 149 9.29 11.95 6.54
N GLU A 150 8.30 12.83 6.51
CA GLU A 150 7.92 13.60 7.70
C GLU A 150 7.47 12.70 8.84
N ALA A 151 6.69 11.66 8.55
CA ALA A 151 6.24 10.70 9.55
C ALA A 151 7.43 9.97 10.19
N ARG A 152 8.40 9.55 9.38
CA ARG A 152 9.63 8.93 9.86
C ARG A 152 10.40 9.86 10.79
N GLN A 153 10.51 11.13 10.40
CA GLN A 153 11.29 12.13 11.14
C GLN A 153 10.73 12.42 12.53
N THR A 154 9.47 12.21 12.78
CA THR A 154 8.89 12.40 14.12
C THR A 154 9.45 11.41 15.12
N MET A 155 10.12 10.35 14.67
CA MET A 155 10.70 9.32 15.51
C MET A 155 12.22 9.45 15.66
N GLU A 156 12.81 10.39 14.95
CA GLU A 156 14.26 10.60 15.00
C GLU A 156 14.70 11.52 16.12
#